data_e1d74233bba0eb6775c537d7cd1633a1
#
_entry.id   e1d74233bba0eb6775c537d7cd1633a1
#
_cell.length_a   1.000
_cell.length_b   1.000
_cell.length_c   1.000
_cell.angle_alpha   90.00
_cell.angle_beta   90.00
_cell.angle_gamma   90.00
#
_symmetry.space_group_name_H-M   'P 1'
#
loop_
_entity.id
_entity.type
_entity.pdbx_description
1 polymer ?
#
loop_
_entity_poly.entity_id
_entity_poly.type
_entity_poly.pdbx_seq_one_letter_code
_entity_poly.pdbx_strand_id
1 'polypeptide(L)'
;MRRAEITLPFAPRPWQVPLLDDQAARIVAVVHRRAGKSTGLMWRGIKRGLTHQRAHLPPARRRLKAEPVRIVHTLPQQVQWERTGLWDRLARGAASIEGAKVEKGQRRIVLPNGAVYQTGGLDNPDGWRGGYADEIIIDEYDDTAAEGLAVVVEPMLADFEGVLLRSGTPKGYGRLKEAYDEAGVLPGHSRYLLTWRDTGEMSDAALERMRTEMTEEEFAQEFECSFDAPNSGAYYAKLMQAAETQGRICFCPADPLLEVVTAWDLGIGDSTAIWFVQQLGPQVRVIDYLEASGVGLDWYVREIAKREHRYREHLLPHDAAARELGTGKSREEMLREAKIGRIRVLPRADVDDGIMAARRLLPRCIFADGPTARGRKALWSYRREWDEQGQVFRPRPVHDWASHGADAWRTLAMGLRPPGEGGVRLATQAQSWDPFHR
;
A
#
# COMPACT_ATOMS: atom_id res chain seq x y z
N MET A 1 35.74 -4.82 32.87
CA MET A 1 35.42 -3.57 32.18
C MET A 1 34.40 -2.80 33.02
N ARG A 2 34.67 -1.58 33.44
CA ARG A 2 33.66 -0.74 34.08
C ARG A 2 32.56 -0.45 33.05
N ARG A 3 31.31 -0.74 33.41
CA ARG A 3 30.16 -0.32 32.59
C ARG A 3 30.17 1.21 32.62
N ALA A 4 30.45 1.83 31.46
CA ALA A 4 30.27 3.27 31.32
C ALA A 4 28.76 3.54 31.34
N GLU A 5 28.30 4.34 32.25
CA GLU A 5 26.91 4.81 32.31
C GLU A 5 26.81 5.98 31.33
N ILE A 6 26.05 5.80 30.26
CA ILE A 6 25.78 6.84 29.27
C ILE A 6 24.38 7.37 29.53
N THR A 7 24.29 8.60 29.98
CA THR A 7 23.00 9.29 30.13
C THR A 7 22.58 9.87 28.77
N LEU A 8 21.45 9.43 28.26
CA LEU A 8 20.89 10.03 27.05
C LEU A 8 20.19 11.36 27.38
N PRO A 9 20.38 12.41 26.58
CA PRO A 9 19.73 13.71 26.78
C PRO A 9 18.25 13.67 26.32
N PHE A 10 17.54 12.65 26.75
CA PHE A 10 16.17 12.37 26.34
C PHE A 10 15.43 11.65 27.47
N ALA A 11 14.35 12.25 27.94
CA ALA A 11 13.41 11.61 28.84
C ALA A 11 12.25 11.04 27.99
N PRO A 12 12.15 9.70 27.87
CA PRO A 12 11.08 9.10 27.09
C PRO A 12 9.72 9.34 27.78
N ARG A 13 8.72 9.58 26.97
CA ARG A 13 7.33 9.61 27.41
C ARG A 13 6.87 8.18 27.77
N PRO A 14 5.91 7.99 28.69
CA PRO A 14 5.50 6.67 29.11
C PRO A 14 5.16 5.71 27.95
N TRP A 15 4.46 6.21 26.95
CA TRP A 15 4.07 5.43 25.78
C TRP A 15 5.25 5.02 24.87
N GLN A 16 6.36 5.76 24.91
CA GLN A 16 7.56 5.48 24.10
C GLN A 16 8.39 4.33 24.69
N VAL A 17 8.33 4.12 26.00
CA VAL A 17 9.19 3.15 26.68
C VAL A 17 9.06 1.73 26.11
N PRO A 18 7.85 1.17 25.91
CA PRO A 18 7.70 -0.15 25.29
C PRO A 18 8.33 -0.22 23.90
N LEU A 19 8.12 0.82 23.07
CA LEU A 19 8.68 0.89 21.74
C LEU A 19 10.20 0.99 21.72
N LEU A 20 10.81 1.73 22.69
CA LEU A 20 12.27 1.86 22.83
C LEU A 20 12.94 0.52 23.18
N ASP A 21 12.25 -0.38 23.83
CA ASP A 21 12.79 -1.63 24.37
C ASP A 21 12.36 -2.86 23.56
N ASP A 22 11.48 -2.72 22.62
CA ASP A 22 10.98 -3.81 21.79
C ASP A 22 12.10 -4.48 20.99
N GLN A 23 12.18 -5.81 21.05
CA GLN A 23 13.18 -6.64 20.39
C GLN A 23 12.59 -7.52 19.28
N ALA A 24 11.31 -7.34 18.93
CA ALA A 24 10.69 -8.09 17.84
C ALA A 24 11.43 -7.85 16.52
N ALA A 25 11.51 -8.89 15.67
CA ALA A 25 12.20 -8.80 14.39
C ALA A 25 11.51 -7.82 13.43
N ARG A 26 10.19 -7.70 13.54
CA ARG A 26 9.37 -6.80 12.74
C ARG A 26 8.43 -6.04 13.66
N ILE A 27 8.54 -4.71 13.64
CA ILE A 27 7.79 -3.80 14.51
C ILE A 27 6.97 -2.85 13.64
N VAL A 28 5.71 -2.67 13.99
CA VAL A 28 4.83 -1.69 13.33
C VAL A 28 4.26 -0.73 14.37
N ALA A 29 4.54 0.56 14.20
CA ALA A 29 4.11 1.60 15.12
C ALA A 29 3.22 2.63 14.42
N VAL A 30 1.92 2.49 14.60
CA VAL A 30 0.90 3.44 14.17
C VAL A 30 0.67 4.40 15.31
N VAL A 31 1.07 5.66 15.13
CA VAL A 31 1.03 6.66 16.21
C VAL A 31 0.45 7.96 15.68
N HIS A 32 -0.43 8.54 16.44
CA HIS A 32 -1.11 9.78 16.06
C HIS A 32 -0.14 10.94 15.82
N ARG A 33 -0.59 11.91 15.06
CA ARG A 33 0.18 13.13 14.76
C ARG A 33 0.49 13.92 16.04
N ARG A 34 1.68 14.52 16.14
CA ARG A 34 2.16 15.33 17.28
C ARG A 34 2.49 14.56 18.57
N ALA A 35 2.39 13.24 18.60
CA ALA A 35 2.80 12.43 19.75
C ALA A 35 4.29 12.48 20.09
N GLY A 36 5.14 12.95 19.18
CA GLY A 36 6.60 12.87 19.34
C GLY A 36 7.20 11.54 18.84
N LYS A 37 6.51 10.89 17.92
CA LYS A 37 6.88 9.62 17.26
C LYS A 37 8.32 9.65 16.74
N SER A 38 8.64 10.54 15.79
CA SER A 38 9.97 10.61 15.17
C SER A 38 11.09 10.87 16.18
N THR A 39 10.82 11.65 17.25
CA THR A 39 11.78 11.83 18.35
C THR A 39 12.03 10.54 19.09
N GLY A 40 10.99 9.79 19.45
CA GLY A 40 11.12 8.48 20.07
C GLY A 40 11.91 7.49 19.21
N LEU A 41 11.62 7.46 17.89
CA LEU A 41 12.35 6.61 16.94
C LEU A 41 13.83 6.94 16.82
N MET A 42 14.18 8.23 16.79
CA MET A 42 15.59 8.67 16.82
C MET A 42 16.33 8.14 18.05
N TRP A 43 15.72 8.27 19.23
CA TRP A 43 16.35 7.81 20.47
C TRP A 43 16.34 6.30 20.64
N ARG A 44 15.35 5.60 20.08
CA ARG A 44 15.38 4.13 19.94
C ARG A 44 16.64 3.72 19.17
N GLY A 45 16.87 4.29 17.99
CA GLY A 45 18.03 3.95 17.18
C GLY A 45 19.37 4.26 17.88
N ILE A 46 19.48 5.39 18.57
CA ILE A 46 20.68 5.70 19.38
C ILE A 46 20.87 4.69 20.52
N LYS A 47 19.81 4.43 21.30
CA LYS A 47 19.85 3.42 22.38
C LYS A 47 20.27 2.06 21.85
N ARG A 48 19.66 1.61 20.75
CA ARG A 48 19.99 0.33 20.15
C ARG A 48 21.44 0.29 19.65
N GLY A 49 21.92 1.32 18.99
CA GLY A 49 23.31 1.41 18.57
C GLY A 49 24.30 1.28 19.73
N LEU A 50 23.97 1.83 20.90
CA LEU A 50 24.80 1.73 22.10
C LEU A 50 24.75 0.38 22.81
N THR A 51 23.60 -0.29 22.76
CA THR A 51 23.31 -1.48 23.61
C THR A 51 23.27 -2.79 22.86
N HIS A 52 23.06 -2.76 21.53
CA HIS A 52 22.90 -3.98 20.74
C HIS A 52 24.18 -4.81 20.69
N GLN A 53 24.02 -6.10 20.96
CA GLN A 53 25.07 -7.10 20.86
C GLN A 53 24.56 -8.25 19.97
N ARG A 54 25.27 -8.56 18.91
CA ARG A 54 24.93 -9.65 17.98
C ARG A 54 25.16 -11.04 18.60
N ALA A 55 24.77 -11.22 19.86
CA ALA A 55 24.98 -12.46 20.60
C ALA A 55 24.21 -13.66 20.01
N HIS A 56 23.11 -13.38 19.32
CA HIS A 56 22.25 -14.37 18.66
C HIS A 56 22.87 -14.97 17.39
N LEU A 57 23.88 -14.33 16.80
CA LEU A 57 24.47 -14.83 15.56
C LEU A 57 25.22 -16.14 15.78
N PRO A 58 25.07 -17.12 14.86
CA PRO A 58 25.75 -18.39 14.95
C PRO A 58 27.28 -18.22 14.83
N PRO A 59 28.08 -19.15 15.42
CA PRO A 59 29.54 -19.08 15.39
C PRO A 59 30.16 -18.93 13.99
N ALA A 60 29.53 -19.52 12.97
CA ALA A 60 29.97 -19.43 11.58
C ALA A 60 29.96 -17.97 11.05
N ARG A 61 29.14 -17.11 11.63
CA ARG A 61 29.06 -15.66 11.28
C ARG A 61 29.88 -14.77 12.22
N ARG A 62 30.82 -15.32 13.01
CA ARG A 62 31.63 -14.52 13.96
C ARG A 62 32.41 -13.39 13.30
N ARG A 63 32.85 -13.55 12.05
CA ARG A 63 33.51 -12.50 11.28
C ARG A 63 32.64 -11.25 11.13
N LEU A 64 31.32 -11.40 10.99
CA LEU A 64 30.38 -10.29 10.86
C LEU A 64 30.24 -9.49 12.15
N LYS A 65 30.67 -10.02 13.30
CA LYS A 65 30.71 -9.29 14.58
C LYS A 65 31.78 -8.20 14.62
N ALA A 66 32.77 -8.25 13.72
CA ALA A 66 33.81 -7.23 13.63
C ALA A 66 33.28 -5.93 13.01
N GLU A 67 32.24 -6.00 12.20
CA GLU A 67 31.60 -4.85 11.62
C GLU A 67 30.87 -4.02 12.71
N PRO A 68 30.91 -2.67 12.66
CA PRO A 68 30.19 -1.84 13.61
C PRO A 68 28.68 -2.11 13.55
N VAL A 69 28.00 -1.99 14.69
CA VAL A 69 26.52 -1.99 14.71
C VAL A 69 26.04 -0.81 13.89
N ARG A 70 25.10 -1.06 12.96
CA ARG A 70 24.58 -0.04 12.07
C ARG A 70 23.07 0.07 12.17
N ILE A 71 22.62 1.26 12.54
CA ILE A 71 21.20 1.65 12.57
C ILE A 71 20.95 2.58 11.40
N VAL A 72 19.97 2.27 10.58
CA VAL A 72 19.55 3.11 9.45
C VAL A 72 18.16 3.65 9.74
N HIS A 73 18.00 4.96 9.68
CA HIS A 73 16.70 5.61 9.87
C HIS A 73 16.36 6.44 8.65
N THR A 74 15.26 6.09 8.01
CA THR A 74 14.83 6.67 6.74
C THR A 74 13.50 7.42 6.87
N LEU A 75 13.39 8.46 6.06
CA LEU A 75 12.15 9.16 5.71
C LEU A 75 11.83 8.88 4.23
N PRO A 76 10.61 9.17 3.75
CA PRO A 76 10.29 9.01 2.33
C PRO A 76 11.27 9.74 1.41
N GLN A 77 11.64 10.96 1.76
CA GLN A 77 12.62 11.76 1.04
C GLN A 77 13.74 12.23 1.94
N GLN A 78 14.97 12.19 1.45
CA GLN A 78 16.13 12.61 2.21
C GLN A 78 16.05 14.08 2.66
N VAL A 79 15.50 14.97 1.84
CA VAL A 79 15.35 16.39 2.15
C VAL A 79 14.44 16.68 3.35
N GLN A 80 13.57 15.75 3.72
CA GLN A 80 12.67 15.91 4.86
C GLN A 80 13.41 15.98 6.20
N TRP A 81 14.61 15.40 6.30
CA TRP A 81 15.44 15.51 7.51
C TRP A 81 15.77 16.96 7.87
N GLU A 82 16.07 17.79 6.87
CA GLU A 82 16.37 19.22 7.06
C GLU A 82 15.09 20.04 7.19
N ARG A 83 14.14 19.87 6.27
CA ARG A 83 12.89 20.66 6.24
C ARG A 83 12.11 20.57 7.55
N THR A 84 12.12 19.40 8.19
CA THR A 84 11.43 19.20 9.49
C THR A 84 12.27 19.54 10.70
N GLY A 85 13.54 19.87 10.52
CA GLY A 85 14.51 20.11 11.60
C GLY A 85 14.85 18.85 12.42
N LEU A 86 14.51 17.66 11.93
CA LEU A 86 14.80 16.40 12.62
C LEU A 86 16.29 16.12 12.68
N TRP A 87 17.02 16.39 11.59
CA TRP A 87 18.48 16.25 11.59
C TRP A 87 19.16 17.12 12.64
N ASP A 88 18.82 18.40 12.73
CA ASP A 88 19.43 19.31 13.70
C ASP A 88 19.11 18.92 15.15
N ARG A 89 17.91 18.41 15.39
CA ARG A 89 17.51 17.90 16.71
C ARG A 89 18.31 16.66 17.09
N LEU A 90 18.43 15.71 16.17
CA LEU A 90 19.21 14.49 16.34
C LEU A 90 20.69 14.80 16.56
N ALA A 91 21.28 15.66 15.72
CA ALA A 91 22.68 16.03 15.78
C ALA A 91 23.03 16.75 17.09
N ARG A 92 22.20 17.69 17.55
CA ARG A 92 22.38 18.38 18.85
C ARG A 92 22.31 17.42 20.03
N GLY A 93 21.31 16.52 20.01
CA GLY A 93 21.16 15.53 21.05
C GLY A 93 22.34 14.55 21.10
N ALA A 94 22.77 14.05 19.95
CA ALA A 94 23.90 13.14 19.84
C ALA A 94 25.22 13.80 20.24
N ALA A 95 25.44 15.10 19.95
CA ALA A 95 26.61 15.82 20.33
C ALA A 95 26.81 15.97 21.87
N SER A 96 25.75 15.82 22.65
CA SER A 96 25.83 15.80 24.11
C SER A 96 26.21 14.43 24.72
N ILE A 97 26.30 13.39 23.89
CA ILE A 97 26.77 12.06 24.30
C ILE A 97 28.32 12.09 24.26
N GLU A 98 28.96 11.90 25.40
CA GLU A 98 30.42 11.88 25.47
C GLU A 98 31.01 10.81 24.52
N GLY A 99 31.97 11.23 23.69
CA GLY A 99 32.61 10.36 22.71
C GLY A 99 31.84 10.13 21.39
N ALA A 100 30.62 10.66 21.25
CA ALA A 100 29.92 10.61 19.98
C ALA A 100 30.45 11.62 18.97
N LYS A 101 30.48 11.28 17.69
CA LYS A 101 30.92 12.15 16.59
C LYS A 101 29.78 12.34 15.60
N VAL A 102 29.43 13.60 15.33
CA VAL A 102 28.43 13.99 14.37
C VAL A 102 29.09 14.36 13.04
N GLU A 103 28.85 13.56 12.01
CA GLU A 103 29.40 13.75 10.67
C GLU A 103 28.32 14.30 9.74
N LYS A 104 28.17 15.63 9.74
CA LYS A 104 27.07 16.34 9.03
C LYS A 104 27.05 16.04 7.53
N GLY A 105 28.21 16.02 6.86
CA GLY A 105 28.30 15.78 5.41
C GLY A 105 27.84 14.39 4.99
N GLN A 106 27.97 13.42 5.87
CA GLN A 106 27.54 12.04 5.65
C GLN A 106 26.20 11.72 6.34
N ARG A 107 25.63 12.67 7.06
CA ARG A 107 24.40 12.53 7.85
C ARG A 107 24.40 11.30 8.75
N ARG A 108 25.53 11.08 9.42
CA ARG A 108 25.70 9.97 10.34
C ARG A 108 26.27 10.41 11.69
N ILE A 109 26.02 9.58 12.67
CA ILE A 109 26.55 9.73 14.02
C ILE A 109 27.33 8.46 14.34
N VAL A 110 28.61 8.63 14.72
CA VAL A 110 29.42 7.54 15.24
C VAL A 110 29.32 7.60 16.76
N LEU A 111 28.82 6.54 17.37
CA LEU A 111 28.62 6.43 18.82
C LEU A 111 29.91 6.01 19.53
N PRO A 112 30.03 6.23 20.86
CA PRO A 112 31.27 5.95 21.61
C PRO A 112 31.78 4.50 21.50
N ASN A 113 30.89 3.54 21.28
CA ASN A 113 31.22 2.14 21.07
C ASN A 113 31.57 1.79 19.61
N GLY A 114 31.64 2.77 18.71
CA GLY A 114 31.88 2.60 17.29
C GLY A 114 30.63 2.30 16.45
N ALA A 115 29.46 2.13 17.05
CA ALA A 115 28.23 1.94 16.30
C ALA A 115 27.89 3.16 15.46
N VAL A 116 27.23 2.97 14.34
CA VAL A 116 26.86 4.00 13.36
C VAL A 116 25.36 4.15 13.29
N TYR A 117 24.88 5.37 13.51
CA TYR A 117 23.51 5.76 13.21
C TYR A 117 23.51 6.59 11.92
N GLN A 118 22.84 6.10 10.90
CA GLN A 118 22.81 6.69 9.57
C GLN A 118 21.39 7.17 9.23
N THR A 119 21.25 8.40 8.76
CA THR A 119 19.96 8.92 8.26
C THR A 119 19.95 9.01 6.74
N GLY A 120 18.74 8.90 6.14
CA GLY A 120 18.59 9.05 4.70
C GLY A 120 17.14 9.06 4.23
N GLY A 121 16.95 9.01 2.90
CA GLY A 121 15.67 8.87 2.25
C GLY A 121 15.54 7.54 1.53
N LEU A 122 14.31 7.16 1.22
CA LEU A 122 13.98 6.03 0.35
C LEU A 122 13.42 6.48 -1.01
N ASP A 123 13.61 7.75 -1.36
CA ASP A 123 13.41 8.31 -2.69
C ASP A 123 14.43 7.78 -3.73
N ASN A 124 15.57 7.29 -3.27
CA ASN A 124 16.54 6.55 -4.06
C ASN A 124 17.01 5.30 -3.30
N PRO A 125 16.23 4.20 -3.32
CA PRO A 125 16.57 2.98 -2.58
C PRO A 125 17.86 2.32 -3.08
N ASP A 126 18.21 2.47 -4.35
CA ASP A 126 19.43 1.89 -4.92
C ASP A 126 20.71 2.42 -4.26
N GLY A 127 20.69 3.61 -3.70
CA GLY A 127 21.81 4.16 -2.93
C GLY A 127 22.15 3.37 -1.66
N TRP A 128 21.28 2.48 -1.22
CA TRP A 128 21.46 1.61 -0.06
C TRP A 128 21.93 0.19 -0.43
N ARG A 129 21.96 -0.17 -1.73
CA ARG A 129 22.40 -1.50 -2.19
C ARG A 129 23.81 -1.84 -1.74
N GLY A 130 24.01 -3.10 -1.32
CA GLY A 130 25.28 -3.58 -0.80
C GLY A 130 25.62 -3.13 0.62
N GLY A 131 24.74 -2.36 1.26
CA GLY A 131 24.84 -2.05 2.68
C GLY A 131 24.31 -3.16 3.57
N TYR A 132 24.56 -3.02 4.88
CA TYR A 132 23.98 -3.86 5.93
C TYR A 132 23.37 -2.99 7.02
N ALA A 133 22.48 -3.56 7.83
CA ALA A 133 21.96 -2.90 9.03
C ALA A 133 21.56 -3.92 10.10
N ASP A 134 21.73 -3.53 11.37
CA ASP A 134 21.20 -4.27 12.51
C ASP A 134 19.76 -3.85 12.84
N GLU A 135 19.40 -2.63 12.46
CA GLU A 135 18.03 -2.16 12.50
C GLU A 135 17.80 -1.13 11.39
N ILE A 136 16.67 -1.24 10.73
CA ILE A 136 16.16 -0.21 9.81
C ILE A 136 14.86 0.34 10.37
N ILE A 137 14.81 1.66 10.52
CA ILE A 137 13.63 2.41 10.94
C ILE A 137 13.11 3.16 9.71
N ILE A 138 11.87 2.90 9.31
CA ILE A 138 11.19 3.63 8.24
C ILE A 138 10.08 4.45 8.86
N ASP A 139 10.30 5.75 8.99
CA ASP A 139 9.26 6.68 9.45
C ASP A 139 8.46 7.20 8.25
N GLU A 140 7.17 7.46 8.42
CA GLU A 140 6.19 7.78 7.38
C GLU A 140 6.12 6.70 6.28
N TYR A 141 5.95 5.45 6.70
CA TYR A 141 6.04 4.26 5.85
C TYR A 141 5.10 4.26 4.64
N ASP A 142 3.86 4.76 4.78
CA ASP A 142 2.90 4.84 3.68
C ASP A 142 3.31 5.84 2.58
N ASP A 143 4.15 6.82 2.91
CA ASP A 143 4.68 7.81 1.96
C ASP A 143 5.94 7.33 1.23
N THR A 144 6.51 6.22 1.66
CA THR A 144 7.70 5.64 1.05
C THR A 144 7.36 4.91 -0.24
N ALA A 145 8.19 5.01 -1.28
CA ALA A 145 8.02 4.23 -2.51
C ALA A 145 8.05 2.72 -2.20
N ALA A 146 7.14 1.95 -2.81
CA ALA A 146 7.09 0.50 -2.61
C ALA A 146 8.28 -0.23 -3.22
N GLU A 147 8.79 0.34 -4.32
CA GLU A 147 9.92 -0.17 -5.05
C GLU A 147 11.18 -0.13 -4.20
N GLY A 148 11.89 -1.22 -4.13
CA GLY A 148 13.13 -1.33 -3.36
C GLY A 148 12.99 -1.78 -1.91
N LEU A 149 11.81 -1.76 -1.28
CA LEU A 149 11.67 -2.25 0.10
C LEU A 149 12.05 -3.72 0.22
N ALA A 150 11.47 -4.58 -0.60
CA ALA A 150 11.79 -6.01 -0.60
C ALA A 150 13.18 -6.31 -1.19
N VAL A 151 13.62 -5.53 -2.18
CA VAL A 151 14.84 -5.79 -2.95
C VAL A 151 16.09 -5.16 -2.31
N VAL A 152 15.90 -4.11 -1.50
CA VAL A 152 17.02 -3.37 -0.88
C VAL A 152 16.98 -3.47 0.65
N VAL A 153 15.84 -3.13 1.27
CA VAL A 153 15.75 -3.04 2.74
C VAL A 153 15.86 -4.41 3.41
N GLU A 154 15.10 -5.40 2.94
CA GLU A 154 15.14 -6.76 3.54
C GLU A 154 16.52 -7.43 3.40
N PRO A 155 17.21 -7.38 2.23
CA PRO A 155 18.58 -7.92 2.13
C PRO A 155 19.59 -7.25 3.07
N MET A 156 19.47 -5.94 3.35
CA MET A 156 20.36 -5.25 4.28
C MET A 156 20.27 -5.79 5.72
N LEU A 157 19.12 -6.34 6.11
CA LEU A 157 18.89 -6.92 7.44
C LEU A 157 19.32 -8.40 7.52
N ALA A 158 19.43 -9.08 6.38
CA ALA A 158 19.64 -10.53 6.33
C ALA A 158 20.99 -10.98 6.96
N ASP A 159 22.05 -10.18 6.82
CA ASP A 159 23.38 -10.55 7.33
C ASP A 159 23.42 -10.66 8.86
N PHE A 160 22.65 -9.81 9.54
CA PHE A 160 22.68 -9.71 11.01
C PHE A 160 21.34 -10.07 11.65
N GLU A 161 20.40 -10.65 10.91
CA GLU A 161 19.04 -10.94 11.39
C GLU A 161 18.41 -9.69 12.05
N GLY A 162 18.55 -8.56 11.32
CA GLY A 162 18.25 -7.24 11.82
C GLY A 162 16.76 -6.98 12.00
N VAL A 163 16.44 -5.93 12.75
CA VAL A 163 15.08 -5.47 13.03
C VAL A 163 14.59 -4.51 11.97
N LEU A 164 13.36 -4.69 11.49
CA LEU A 164 12.64 -3.70 10.69
C LEU A 164 11.54 -3.05 11.50
N LEU A 165 11.63 -1.73 11.72
CA LEU A 165 10.59 -0.93 12.32
C LEU A 165 9.94 -0.03 11.25
N ARG A 166 8.64 -0.16 11.09
CA ARG A 166 7.80 0.63 10.19
C ARG A 166 6.87 1.51 11.01
N SER A 167 6.86 2.80 10.74
CA SER A 167 6.05 3.74 11.52
C SER A 167 5.37 4.77 10.62
N GLY A 168 4.23 5.27 11.07
CA GLY A 168 3.48 6.31 10.35
C GLY A 168 2.18 6.67 11.04
N THR A 169 1.49 7.62 10.42
CA THR A 169 0.06 7.89 10.66
C THR A 169 -0.73 7.16 9.56
N PRO A 170 -1.90 6.58 9.85
CA PRO A 170 -2.68 5.86 8.85
C PRO A 170 -3.02 6.71 7.63
N LYS A 171 -2.97 6.11 6.45
CA LYS A 171 -3.45 6.70 5.20
C LYS A 171 -4.45 5.76 4.51
N GLY A 172 -5.49 5.38 5.26
CA GLY A 172 -6.45 4.38 4.83
C GLY A 172 -5.85 2.97 4.78
N TYR A 173 -6.32 2.14 3.85
CA TYR A 173 -5.88 0.75 3.67
C TYR A 173 -4.57 0.66 2.86
N GLY A 174 -3.54 1.42 3.31
CA GLY A 174 -2.21 1.42 2.74
C GLY A 174 -1.32 0.28 3.25
N ARG A 175 -0.02 0.36 2.90
CA ARG A 175 0.99 -0.62 3.31
C ARG A 175 1.23 -0.68 4.81
N LEU A 176 1.02 0.44 5.53
CA LEU A 176 1.12 0.49 6.98
C LEU A 176 0.01 -0.37 7.62
N LYS A 177 -1.21 -0.33 7.06
CA LYS A 177 -2.31 -1.20 7.50
C LYS A 177 -2.00 -2.67 7.26
N GLU A 178 -1.49 -3.01 6.07
CA GLU A 178 -1.08 -4.39 5.75
C GLU A 178 -0.04 -4.89 6.74
N ALA A 179 1.01 -4.09 6.95
CA ALA A 179 2.06 -4.42 7.89
C ALA A 179 1.55 -4.55 9.34
N TYR A 180 0.58 -3.73 9.72
CA TYR A 180 -0.03 -3.76 11.04
C TYR A 180 -0.87 -5.03 11.25
N ASP A 181 -1.66 -5.43 10.24
CA ASP A 181 -2.45 -6.66 10.29
C ASP A 181 -1.56 -7.90 10.34
N GLU A 182 -0.56 -7.96 9.47
CA GLU A 182 0.45 -9.01 9.43
C GLU A 182 1.16 -9.17 10.78
N ALA A 183 1.57 -8.05 11.39
CA ALA A 183 2.21 -8.07 12.70
C ALA A 183 1.29 -8.57 13.84
N GLY A 184 -0.01 -8.57 13.63
CA GLY A 184 -0.99 -9.10 14.58
C GLY A 184 -1.13 -10.61 14.57
N VAL A 185 -0.66 -11.28 13.51
CA VAL A 185 -0.85 -12.74 13.33
C VAL A 185 0.46 -13.51 13.23
N LEU A 186 1.57 -12.87 12.87
CA LEU A 186 2.86 -13.56 12.71
C LEU A 186 3.68 -13.58 14.00
N PRO A 187 4.29 -14.72 14.36
CA PRO A 187 5.17 -14.80 15.53
C PRO A 187 6.43 -13.95 15.32
N GLY A 188 6.98 -13.40 16.41
CA GLY A 188 8.18 -12.56 16.38
C GLY A 188 7.93 -11.15 15.84
N HIS A 189 6.67 -10.79 15.61
CA HIS A 189 6.25 -9.44 15.24
C HIS A 189 5.59 -8.73 16.42
N SER A 190 5.67 -7.41 16.44
CA SER A 190 4.93 -6.56 17.40
C SER A 190 4.27 -5.39 16.68
N ARG A 191 3.16 -4.93 17.25
CA ARG A 191 2.43 -3.78 16.72
C ARG A 191 1.93 -2.85 17.81
N TYR A 192 1.93 -1.58 17.50
CA TYR A 192 1.43 -0.49 18.34
C TYR A 192 0.41 0.32 17.55
N LEU A 193 -0.72 0.63 18.17
CA LEU A 193 -1.68 1.61 17.68
C LEU A 193 -1.95 2.56 18.84
N LEU A 194 -1.49 3.80 18.71
CA LEU A 194 -1.45 4.77 19.79
C LEU A 194 -2.17 6.05 19.37
N THR A 195 -3.38 6.20 19.85
CA THR A 195 -4.24 7.36 19.63
C THR A 195 -3.84 8.51 20.57
N TRP A 196 -4.45 9.69 20.38
CA TRP A 196 -4.25 10.80 21.29
C TRP A 196 -4.67 10.48 22.75
N ARG A 197 -5.60 9.54 22.94
CA ARG A 197 -6.04 9.08 24.27
C ARG A 197 -4.96 8.24 24.96
N ASP A 198 -4.28 7.40 24.18
CA ASP A 198 -3.25 6.49 24.71
C ASP A 198 -1.97 7.23 25.09
N THR A 199 -1.66 8.31 24.39
CA THR A 199 -0.42 9.07 24.63
C THR A 199 -0.59 10.19 25.66
N GLY A 200 -1.78 10.81 25.72
CA GLY A 200 -2.04 11.95 26.59
C GLY A 200 -1.24 13.23 26.26
N GLU A 201 -0.69 13.33 25.04
CA GLU A 201 0.27 14.38 24.68
C GLU A 201 -0.37 15.67 24.16
N MET A 202 -1.69 15.67 23.99
CA MET A 202 -2.40 16.83 23.48
C MET A 202 -3.36 17.38 24.54
N SER A 203 -3.37 18.72 24.67
CA SER A 203 -4.35 19.38 25.53
C SER A 203 -5.73 19.36 24.90
N ASP A 204 -6.77 19.36 25.73
CA ASP A 204 -8.17 19.40 25.28
C ASP A 204 -8.42 20.61 24.36
N ALA A 205 -7.85 21.77 24.68
CA ALA A 205 -7.96 22.96 23.85
C ALA A 205 -7.32 22.83 22.47
N ALA A 206 -6.23 22.05 22.34
CA ALA A 206 -5.60 21.77 21.06
C ALA A 206 -6.44 20.78 20.24
N LEU A 207 -6.98 19.75 20.89
CA LEU A 207 -7.85 18.78 20.26
C LEU A 207 -9.16 19.40 19.74
N GLU A 208 -9.77 20.29 20.54
CA GLU A 208 -11.01 20.98 20.14
C GLU A 208 -10.77 21.88 18.91
N ARG A 209 -9.65 22.59 18.87
CA ARG A 209 -9.28 23.37 17.66
C ARG A 209 -9.13 22.47 16.45
N MET A 210 -8.41 21.33 16.56
CA MET A 210 -8.25 20.40 15.45
C MET A 210 -9.58 19.84 14.97
N ARG A 211 -10.52 19.54 15.88
CA ARG A 211 -11.88 19.09 15.53
C ARG A 211 -12.67 20.13 14.77
N THR A 212 -12.44 21.42 15.08
CA THR A 212 -13.13 22.53 14.40
C THR A 212 -12.53 22.80 13.01
N GLU A 213 -11.23 22.58 12.85
CA GLU A 213 -10.49 22.86 11.61
C GLU A 213 -10.45 21.70 10.62
N MET A 214 -10.75 20.47 11.07
CA MET A 214 -10.70 19.24 10.28
C MET A 214 -12.07 18.62 10.11
N THR A 215 -12.24 17.82 9.07
CA THR A 215 -13.40 16.91 9.00
C THR A 215 -13.28 15.82 10.05
N GLU A 216 -14.40 15.19 10.37
CA GLU A 216 -14.44 14.08 11.34
C GLU A 216 -13.54 12.92 10.88
N GLU A 217 -13.50 12.65 9.59
CA GLU A 217 -12.64 11.63 8.99
C GLU A 217 -11.15 11.99 9.10
N GLU A 218 -10.79 13.24 8.85
CA GLU A 218 -9.39 13.70 8.99
C GLU A 218 -8.95 13.63 10.46
N PHE A 219 -9.80 14.04 11.38
CA PHE A 219 -9.50 13.94 12.81
C PHE A 219 -9.32 12.47 13.24
N ALA A 220 -10.22 11.60 12.81
CA ALA A 220 -10.14 10.16 13.10
C ALA A 220 -8.83 9.55 12.53
N GLN A 221 -8.43 9.93 11.33
CA GLN A 221 -7.19 9.47 10.72
C GLN A 221 -5.94 9.96 11.48
N GLU A 222 -5.85 11.26 11.72
CA GLU A 222 -4.63 11.90 12.23
C GLU A 222 -4.44 11.73 13.74
N PHE A 223 -5.53 11.65 14.52
CA PHE A 223 -5.49 11.61 15.97
C PHE A 223 -6.04 10.33 16.61
N GLU A 224 -6.99 9.65 15.96
CA GLU A 224 -7.53 8.38 16.46
C GLU A 224 -6.90 7.17 15.74
N CYS A 225 -5.94 7.40 14.85
CA CYS A 225 -5.23 6.37 14.09
C CYS A 225 -6.18 5.44 13.32
N SER A 226 -7.31 5.97 12.84
CA SER A 226 -8.27 5.19 12.08
C SER A 226 -7.75 4.88 10.69
N PHE A 227 -7.70 3.59 10.35
CA PHE A 227 -7.44 3.15 8.98
C PHE A 227 -8.70 3.21 8.10
N ASP A 228 -9.88 3.29 8.72
CA ASP A 228 -11.16 3.28 8.03
C ASP A 228 -11.56 4.68 7.56
N ALA A 229 -10.93 5.73 8.10
CA ALA A 229 -11.16 7.08 7.65
C ALA A 229 -10.80 7.21 6.16
N PRO A 230 -11.74 7.59 5.28
CA PRO A 230 -11.44 7.76 3.87
C PRO A 230 -10.37 8.82 3.70
N ASN A 231 -9.36 8.54 2.89
CA ASN A 231 -8.37 9.55 2.52
C ASN A 231 -9.07 10.80 2.01
N SER A 232 -8.70 11.97 2.52
CA SER A 232 -9.18 13.24 1.99
C SER A 232 -9.00 13.26 0.46
N GLY A 233 -10.08 13.53 -0.27
CA GLY A 233 -10.09 13.48 -1.74
C GLY A 233 -10.30 12.10 -2.39
N ALA A 234 -10.48 11.02 -1.64
CA ALA A 234 -10.73 9.71 -2.22
C ALA A 234 -12.07 9.64 -2.96
N TYR A 235 -12.06 9.02 -4.16
CA TYR A 235 -13.25 8.95 -4.99
C TYR A 235 -14.25 7.89 -4.55
N TYR A 236 -13.78 6.73 -4.05
CA TYR A 236 -14.60 5.55 -3.79
C TYR A 236 -14.56 5.04 -2.35
N ALA A 237 -13.72 5.59 -1.48
CA ALA A 237 -13.49 5.08 -0.13
C ALA A 237 -14.78 4.91 0.69
N LYS A 238 -15.67 5.92 0.71
CA LYS A 238 -16.97 5.82 1.40
C LYS A 238 -17.87 4.70 0.85
N LEU A 239 -17.81 4.43 -0.46
CA LEU A 239 -18.58 3.36 -1.10
C LEU A 239 -18.00 1.99 -0.79
N MET A 240 -16.68 1.89 -0.70
CA MET A 240 -16.00 0.67 -0.29
C MET A 240 -16.24 0.36 1.19
N GLN A 241 -16.22 1.38 2.06
CA GLN A 241 -16.58 1.25 3.47
C GLN A 241 -18.04 0.75 3.62
N ALA A 242 -18.95 1.31 2.83
CA ALA A 242 -20.34 0.84 2.81
C ALA A 242 -20.44 -0.62 2.31
N ALA A 243 -19.58 -1.04 1.37
CA ALA A 243 -19.54 -2.44 0.93
C ALA A 243 -19.11 -3.38 2.07
N GLU A 244 -18.14 -2.98 2.87
CA GLU A 244 -17.66 -3.75 4.02
C GLU A 244 -18.70 -3.82 5.14
N THR A 245 -19.22 -2.68 5.58
CA THR A 245 -20.22 -2.63 6.66
C THR A 245 -21.53 -3.32 6.32
N GLN A 246 -21.90 -3.38 5.03
CA GLN A 246 -23.08 -4.07 4.53
C GLN A 246 -22.85 -5.57 4.27
N GLY A 247 -21.66 -6.10 4.54
CA GLY A 247 -21.34 -7.51 4.29
C GLY A 247 -21.26 -7.88 2.81
N ARG A 248 -21.05 -6.89 1.91
CA ARG A 248 -20.93 -7.13 0.47
C ARG A 248 -19.51 -7.56 0.05
N ILE A 249 -18.60 -7.68 1.01
CA ILE A 249 -17.31 -8.33 0.87
C ILE A 249 -17.41 -9.67 1.60
N CYS A 250 -17.49 -10.75 0.85
CA CYS A 250 -17.81 -12.06 1.43
C CYS A 250 -17.31 -13.22 0.54
N PHE A 251 -17.55 -14.43 0.96
CA PHE A 251 -17.34 -15.60 0.12
C PHE A 251 -18.26 -15.54 -1.10
N CYS A 252 -17.71 -15.29 -2.27
CA CYS A 252 -18.45 -15.14 -3.53
C CYS A 252 -17.71 -15.86 -4.67
N PRO A 253 -17.75 -17.19 -4.71
CA PRO A 253 -17.08 -17.95 -5.76
C PRO A 253 -17.74 -17.70 -7.12
N ALA A 254 -16.99 -17.93 -8.21
CA ALA A 254 -17.55 -17.89 -9.56
C ALA A 254 -18.67 -18.92 -9.72
N ASP A 255 -19.78 -18.49 -10.32
CA ASP A 255 -20.87 -19.38 -10.68
C ASP A 255 -20.59 -19.96 -12.09
N PRO A 256 -20.47 -21.29 -12.25
CA PRO A 256 -20.16 -21.90 -13.53
C PRO A 256 -21.24 -21.71 -14.59
N LEU A 257 -22.47 -21.37 -14.20
CA LEU A 257 -23.58 -21.12 -15.12
C LEU A 257 -23.60 -19.70 -15.68
N LEU A 258 -22.88 -18.77 -15.04
CA LEU A 258 -22.80 -17.36 -15.44
C LEU A 258 -21.55 -17.10 -16.27
N GLU A 259 -21.71 -16.30 -17.32
CA GLU A 259 -20.58 -15.85 -18.11
C GLU A 259 -19.82 -14.71 -17.41
N VAL A 260 -18.51 -14.68 -17.61
CA VAL A 260 -17.61 -13.68 -17.04
C VAL A 260 -17.38 -12.54 -18.04
N VAL A 261 -17.44 -11.31 -17.56
CA VAL A 261 -16.95 -10.13 -18.25
C VAL A 261 -15.65 -9.71 -17.59
N THR A 262 -14.64 -9.40 -18.37
CA THR A 262 -13.42 -8.78 -17.84
C THR A 262 -13.32 -7.33 -18.28
N ALA A 263 -12.71 -6.49 -17.45
CA ALA A 263 -12.42 -5.12 -17.79
C ALA A 263 -10.95 -4.80 -17.47
N TRP A 264 -10.29 -4.18 -18.41
CA TRP A 264 -8.85 -4.02 -18.44
C TRP A 264 -8.43 -2.55 -18.30
N ASP A 265 -7.31 -2.35 -17.65
CA ASP A 265 -6.43 -1.20 -17.83
C ASP A 265 -5.10 -1.72 -18.37
N LEU A 266 -4.64 -1.16 -19.49
CA LEU A 266 -3.47 -1.64 -20.21
C LEU A 266 -2.30 -0.69 -20.01
N GLY A 267 -1.45 -0.90 -19.00
CA GLY A 267 -0.24 -0.11 -18.75
C GLY A 267 0.81 -0.24 -19.87
N ILE A 268 1.46 0.86 -20.24
CA ILE A 268 2.62 0.88 -21.15
C ILE A 268 3.88 1.05 -20.29
N GLY A 269 4.56 -0.05 -19.98
CA GLY A 269 5.71 -0.04 -19.06
C GLY A 269 5.32 -0.07 -17.57
N ASP A 270 4.04 0.00 -17.28
CA ASP A 270 3.44 -0.05 -15.95
C ASP A 270 2.63 -1.33 -15.74
N SER A 271 1.85 -1.38 -14.65
CA SER A 271 0.98 -2.51 -14.34
C SER A 271 -0.24 -2.56 -15.27
N THR A 272 -0.59 -3.73 -15.77
CA THR A 272 -1.90 -4.01 -16.37
C THR A 272 -2.81 -4.61 -15.30
N ALA A 273 -4.03 -4.10 -15.19
CA ALA A 273 -5.04 -4.52 -14.22
C ALA A 273 -6.28 -5.09 -14.90
N ILE A 274 -6.86 -6.16 -14.35
CA ILE A 274 -8.03 -6.83 -14.92
C ILE A 274 -9.02 -7.18 -13.80
N TRP A 275 -10.25 -6.70 -13.90
CA TRP A 275 -11.37 -7.14 -13.09
C TRP A 275 -12.15 -8.24 -13.77
N PHE A 276 -12.61 -9.23 -12.99
CA PHE A 276 -13.46 -10.33 -13.45
C PHE A 276 -14.81 -10.25 -12.76
N VAL A 277 -15.89 -10.15 -13.53
CA VAL A 277 -17.22 -9.99 -12.97
C VAL A 277 -18.24 -10.90 -13.64
N GLN A 278 -19.25 -11.31 -12.87
CA GLN A 278 -20.45 -11.97 -13.32
C GLN A 278 -21.67 -11.09 -13.02
N GLN A 279 -22.59 -11.01 -13.94
CA GLN A 279 -23.80 -10.21 -13.80
C GLN A 279 -25.02 -11.08 -13.56
N LEU A 280 -25.73 -10.85 -12.47
CA LEU A 280 -26.96 -11.52 -12.11
C LEU A 280 -28.07 -10.48 -11.91
N GLY A 281 -28.86 -10.23 -12.94
CA GLY A 281 -29.82 -9.13 -12.93
C GLY A 281 -29.13 -7.78 -12.65
N PRO A 282 -29.60 -7.00 -11.68
CA PRO A 282 -28.99 -5.72 -11.33
C PRO A 282 -27.69 -5.86 -10.51
N GLN A 283 -27.44 -7.03 -9.93
CA GLN A 283 -26.28 -7.29 -9.08
C GLN A 283 -25.05 -7.66 -9.92
N VAL A 284 -23.90 -7.19 -9.48
CA VAL A 284 -22.59 -7.51 -10.07
C VAL A 284 -21.74 -8.25 -9.04
N ARG A 285 -21.37 -9.47 -9.36
CA ARG A 285 -20.49 -10.30 -8.57
C ARG A 285 -19.06 -10.11 -9.07
N VAL A 286 -18.22 -9.48 -8.27
CA VAL A 286 -16.79 -9.25 -8.56
C VAL A 286 -16.04 -10.46 -8.01
N ILE A 287 -15.66 -11.37 -8.89
CA ILE A 287 -15.18 -12.70 -8.51
C ILE A 287 -13.67 -12.80 -8.40
N ASP A 288 -12.92 -11.97 -9.15
CA ASP A 288 -11.46 -12.00 -9.14
C ASP A 288 -10.86 -10.66 -9.60
N TYR A 289 -9.58 -10.49 -9.34
CA TYR A 289 -8.75 -9.38 -9.79
C TYR A 289 -7.35 -9.87 -10.11
N LEU A 290 -6.80 -9.41 -11.22
CA LEU A 290 -5.44 -9.73 -11.66
C LEU A 290 -4.69 -8.44 -11.95
N GLU A 291 -3.50 -8.28 -11.39
CA GLU A 291 -2.60 -7.17 -11.66
C GLU A 291 -1.16 -7.68 -11.71
N ALA A 292 -0.41 -7.29 -12.72
CA ALA A 292 1.01 -7.57 -12.82
C ALA A 292 1.73 -6.44 -13.58
N SER A 293 3.03 -6.29 -13.34
CA SER A 293 3.90 -5.36 -14.05
C SER A 293 5.11 -6.10 -14.63
N GLY A 294 5.73 -5.55 -15.68
CA GLY A 294 6.93 -6.11 -16.27
C GLY A 294 6.74 -7.44 -17.03
N VAL A 295 5.48 -7.81 -17.35
CA VAL A 295 5.13 -9.01 -18.10
C VAL A 295 4.44 -8.67 -19.42
N GLY A 296 4.64 -9.51 -20.45
CA GLY A 296 4.02 -9.32 -21.74
C GLY A 296 2.53 -9.73 -21.77
N LEU A 297 1.81 -9.28 -22.80
CA LEU A 297 0.39 -9.53 -22.96
C LEU A 297 0.04 -11.03 -23.02
N ASP A 298 0.94 -11.85 -23.55
CA ASP A 298 0.81 -13.32 -23.62
C ASP A 298 0.78 -13.97 -22.22
N TRP A 299 1.39 -13.37 -21.22
CA TRP A 299 1.29 -13.84 -19.84
C TRP A 299 -0.16 -13.68 -19.32
N TYR A 300 -0.79 -12.53 -19.56
CA TYR A 300 -2.19 -12.31 -19.16
C TYR A 300 -3.14 -13.25 -19.89
N VAL A 301 -2.90 -13.51 -21.18
CA VAL A 301 -3.67 -14.49 -21.95
C VAL A 301 -3.61 -15.87 -21.29
N ARG A 302 -2.42 -16.33 -20.89
CA ARG A 302 -2.26 -17.60 -20.18
C ARG A 302 -2.97 -17.62 -18.82
N GLU A 303 -2.87 -16.52 -18.07
CA GLU A 303 -3.53 -16.41 -16.75
C GLU A 303 -5.06 -16.42 -16.87
N ILE A 304 -5.62 -15.81 -17.90
CA ILE A 304 -7.05 -15.86 -18.20
C ILE A 304 -7.47 -17.28 -18.57
N ALA A 305 -6.69 -17.96 -19.41
CA ALA A 305 -7.00 -19.33 -19.84
C ALA A 305 -6.98 -20.32 -18.66
N LYS A 306 -6.09 -20.17 -17.69
CA LYS A 306 -6.02 -21.02 -16.48
C LYS A 306 -7.28 -20.96 -15.61
N ARG A 307 -8.08 -19.91 -15.72
CA ARG A 307 -9.30 -19.71 -14.91
C ARG A 307 -10.49 -20.51 -15.42
N GLU A 308 -10.42 -21.06 -16.63
CA GLU A 308 -11.43 -21.92 -17.25
C GLU A 308 -12.86 -21.33 -17.24
N HIS A 309 -12.99 -20.00 -17.23
CA HIS A 309 -14.28 -19.32 -17.23
C HIS A 309 -14.88 -19.27 -18.64
N ARG A 310 -16.20 -19.24 -18.70
CA ARG A 310 -16.93 -18.89 -19.93
C ARG A 310 -16.94 -17.36 -20.06
N TYR A 311 -16.08 -16.82 -20.93
CA TYR A 311 -16.00 -15.38 -21.13
C TYR A 311 -17.05 -14.88 -22.12
N ARG A 312 -17.88 -13.91 -21.69
CA ARG A 312 -18.84 -13.23 -22.56
C ARG A 312 -18.13 -12.20 -23.43
N GLU A 313 -17.31 -11.35 -22.81
CA GLU A 313 -16.54 -10.32 -23.48
C GLU A 313 -15.42 -9.78 -22.57
N HIS A 314 -14.41 -9.23 -23.24
CA HIS A 314 -13.30 -8.49 -22.63
C HIS A 314 -13.43 -7.01 -22.98
N LEU A 315 -13.59 -6.14 -21.99
CA LEU A 315 -13.72 -4.69 -22.14
C LEU A 315 -12.35 -4.07 -22.07
N LEU A 316 -11.94 -3.40 -23.14
CA LEU A 316 -10.65 -2.73 -23.23
C LEU A 316 -10.84 -1.20 -23.24
N PRO A 317 -9.90 -0.44 -22.70
CA PRO A 317 -9.88 1.01 -22.83
C PRO A 317 -9.62 1.42 -24.29
N HIS A 318 -9.93 2.66 -24.62
CA HIS A 318 -9.86 3.20 -25.99
C HIS A 318 -8.46 3.16 -26.62
N ASP A 319 -7.41 3.24 -25.81
CA ASP A 319 -6.00 3.22 -26.22
C ASP A 319 -5.50 1.81 -26.61
N ALA A 320 -6.27 0.76 -26.30
CA ALA A 320 -5.99 -0.60 -26.76
C ALA A 320 -5.93 -0.71 -28.31
N ALA A 321 -6.56 0.20 -29.03
CA ALA A 321 -6.52 0.28 -30.49
C ALA A 321 -5.24 0.97 -31.04
N ALA A 322 -4.43 1.59 -30.18
CA ALA A 322 -3.19 2.23 -30.60
C ALA A 322 -2.14 1.18 -30.99
N ARG A 323 -1.45 1.41 -32.12
CA ARG A 323 -0.39 0.50 -32.59
C ARG A 323 0.91 0.73 -31.82
N GLU A 324 1.55 -0.34 -31.42
CA GLU A 324 2.85 -0.30 -30.78
C GLU A 324 3.98 -0.17 -31.81
N LEU A 325 4.94 0.73 -31.54
CA LEU A 325 6.07 0.99 -32.43
C LEU A 325 6.95 -0.25 -32.68
N GLY A 326 7.03 -1.15 -31.73
CA GLY A 326 7.89 -2.34 -31.82
C GLY A 326 7.29 -3.48 -32.65
N THR A 327 5.99 -3.72 -32.54
CA THR A 327 5.29 -4.84 -33.18
C THR A 327 4.48 -4.43 -34.41
N GLY A 328 4.16 -3.14 -34.53
CA GLY A 328 3.24 -2.60 -35.56
C GLY A 328 1.79 -3.02 -35.36
N LYS A 329 1.49 -3.82 -34.33
CA LYS A 329 0.15 -4.28 -33.97
C LYS A 329 -0.42 -3.50 -32.78
N SER A 330 -1.75 -3.41 -32.73
CA SER A 330 -2.43 -2.91 -31.53
C SER A 330 -2.60 -4.03 -30.50
N ARG A 331 -2.80 -3.67 -29.22
CA ARG A 331 -3.11 -4.66 -28.17
C ARG A 331 -4.44 -5.34 -28.41
N GLU A 332 -5.39 -4.64 -28.98
CA GLU A 332 -6.65 -5.20 -29.46
C GLU A 332 -6.40 -6.31 -30.49
N GLU A 333 -5.57 -6.06 -31.52
CA GLU A 333 -5.22 -7.04 -32.55
C GLU A 333 -4.53 -8.28 -31.93
N MET A 334 -3.58 -8.08 -31.04
CA MET A 334 -2.89 -9.18 -30.35
C MET A 334 -3.83 -10.05 -29.51
N LEU A 335 -4.75 -9.44 -28.76
CA LEU A 335 -5.74 -10.21 -27.97
C LEU A 335 -6.75 -10.93 -28.85
N ARG A 336 -7.14 -10.36 -30.00
CA ARG A 336 -8.01 -11.03 -30.99
C ARG A 336 -7.31 -12.25 -31.60
N GLU A 337 -6.03 -12.13 -31.93
CA GLU A 337 -5.21 -13.25 -32.42
C GLU A 337 -5.06 -14.37 -31.39
N ALA A 338 -4.97 -14.02 -30.11
CA ALA A 338 -4.91 -14.96 -29.00
C ALA A 338 -6.24 -15.70 -28.74
N LYS A 339 -7.34 -15.30 -29.41
CA LYS A 339 -8.66 -15.94 -29.35
C LYS A 339 -9.23 -16.13 -27.94
N ILE A 340 -8.98 -15.17 -27.04
CA ILE A 340 -9.46 -15.23 -25.65
C ILE A 340 -10.98 -15.05 -25.53
N GLY A 341 -11.67 -14.64 -26.58
CA GLY A 341 -13.10 -14.41 -26.64
C GLY A 341 -13.45 -13.12 -27.37
N ARG A 342 -14.67 -12.62 -27.13
CA ARG A 342 -15.14 -11.37 -27.75
C ARG A 342 -14.43 -10.16 -27.10
N ILE A 343 -13.75 -9.36 -27.92
CA ILE A 343 -13.09 -8.13 -27.52
C ILE A 343 -13.96 -6.91 -27.88
N ARG A 344 -14.15 -6.01 -26.91
CA ARG A 344 -14.84 -4.75 -27.13
C ARG A 344 -14.02 -3.59 -26.58
N VAL A 345 -13.49 -2.78 -27.47
CA VAL A 345 -12.82 -1.51 -27.14
C VAL A 345 -13.87 -0.45 -26.88
N LEU A 346 -13.77 0.24 -25.76
CA LEU A 346 -14.69 1.31 -25.38
C LEU A 346 -14.29 2.63 -26.05
N PRO A 347 -15.25 3.50 -26.35
CA PRO A 347 -14.93 4.85 -26.82
C PRO A 347 -14.20 5.63 -25.74
N ARG A 348 -13.43 6.63 -26.17
CA ARG A 348 -12.82 7.58 -25.24
C ARG A 348 -13.91 8.33 -24.45
N ALA A 349 -13.75 8.39 -23.15
CA ALA A 349 -14.63 9.11 -22.25
C ALA A 349 -13.80 9.96 -21.29
N ASP A 350 -14.41 11.01 -20.74
CA ASP A 350 -13.75 11.81 -19.72
C ASP A 350 -13.57 11.02 -18.42
N VAL A 351 -12.51 11.35 -17.71
CA VAL A 351 -12.15 10.69 -16.44
C VAL A 351 -13.27 10.83 -15.41
N ASP A 352 -13.87 12.02 -15.34
CA ASP A 352 -14.96 12.31 -14.40
C ASP A 352 -16.22 11.51 -14.72
N ASP A 353 -16.58 11.33 -15.99
CA ASP A 353 -17.70 10.47 -16.40
C ASP A 353 -17.47 9.02 -15.99
N GLY A 354 -16.24 8.52 -16.17
CA GLY A 354 -15.84 7.20 -15.73
C GLY A 354 -15.91 7.04 -14.22
N ILE A 355 -15.46 8.04 -13.45
CA ILE A 355 -15.54 8.06 -12.00
C ILE A 355 -17.02 8.05 -11.53
N MET A 356 -17.88 8.84 -12.18
CA MET A 356 -19.30 8.87 -11.84
C MET A 356 -20.02 7.56 -12.18
N ALA A 357 -19.67 6.91 -13.31
CA ALA A 357 -20.16 5.57 -13.63
C ALA A 357 -19.71 4.54 -12.61
N ALA A 358 -18.43 4.56 -12.22
CA ALA A 358 -17.86 3.70 -11.19
C ALA A 358 -18.57 3.85 -9.85
N ARG A 359 -18.85 5.08 -9.42
CA ARG A 359 -19.60 5.36 -8.18
C ARG A 359 -21.03 4.82 -8.21
N ARG A 360 -21.68 4.84 -9.37
CA ARG A 360 -23.03 4.26 -9.56
C ARG A 360 -23.03 2.73 -9.58
N LEU A 361 -21.93 2.12 -10.02
CA LEU A 361 -21.78 0.68 -10.08
C LEU A 361 -21.54 0.04 -8.70
N LEU A 362 -20.66 0.64 -7.89
CA LEU A 362 -20.18 0.11 -6.60
C LEU A 362 -21.28 -0.33 -5.62
N PRO A 363 -22.41 0.39 -5.45
CA PRO A 363 -23.48 -0.05 -4.55
C PRO A 363 -24.14 -1.37 -4.96
N ARG A 364 -24.01 -1.76 -6.21
CA ARG A 364 -24.60 -3.00 -6.79
C ARG A 364 -23.66 -4.19 -6.74
N CYS A 365 -22.41 -3.97 -6.26
CA CYS A 365 -21.37 -4.98 -6.31
C CYS A 365 -21.27 -5.79 -5.01
N ILE A 366 -21.05 -7.10 -5.17
CA ILE A 366 -20.58 -8.01 -4.13
C ILE A 366 -19.18 -8.45 -4.53
N PHE A 367 -18.24 -8.39 -3.61
CA PHE A 367 -16.83 -8.71 -3.85
C PHE A 367 -16.45 -10.04 -3.21
N ALA A 368 -15.80 -10.91 -3.98
CA ALA A 368 -15.14 -12.08 -3.42
C ALA A 368 -13.99 -11.65 -2.51
N ASP A 369 -13.99 -12.06 -1.24
CA ASP A 369 -13.07 -11.50 -0.24
C ASP A 369 -11.60 -11.73 -0.64
N GLY A 370 -11.03 -12.87 -0.61
CA GLY A 370 -9.61 -13.08 -0.93
C GLY A 370 -9.19 -12.60 -2.35
N PRO A 371 -9.82 -13.12 -3.43
CA PRO A 371 -9.39 -12.87 -4.81
C PRO A 371 -9.41 -11.39 -5.23
N THR A 372 -10.29 -10.58 -4.66
CA THR A 372 -10.42 -9.16 -5.04
C THR A 372 -9.68 -8.21 -4.10
N ALA A 373 -8.98 -8.70 -3.08
CA ALA A 373 -8.41 -7.88 -2.01
C ALA A 373 -7.49 -6.77 -2.54
N ARG A 374 -6.58 -7.07 -3.48
CA ARG A 374 -5.66 -6.08 -4.07
C ARG A 374 -6.40 -4.99 -4.84
N GLY A 375 -7.35 -5.37 -5.69
CA GLY A 375 -8.16 -4.43 -6.47
C GLY A 375 -9.06 -3.55 -5.58
N ARG A 376 -9.66 -4.13 -4.52
CA ARG A 376 -10.45 -3.37 -3.54
C ARG A 376 -9.59 -2.30 -2.83
N LYS A 377 -8.34 -2.62 -2.49
CA LYS A 377 -7.39 -1.63 -1.95
C LYS A 377 -7.11 -0.50 -2.93
N ALA A 378 -6.97 -0.80 -4.22
CA ALA A 378 -6.82 0.21 -5.25
C ALA A 378 -8.04 1.14 -5.31
N LEU A 379 -9.27 0.59 -5.30
CA LEU A 379 -10.49 1.40 -5.26
C LEU A 379 -10.58 2.26 -4.00
N TRP A 380 -10.18 1.73 -2.86
CA TRP A 380 -10.17 2.47 -1.59
C TRP A 380 -9.22 3.66 -1.63
N SER A 381 -8.03 3.48 -2.22
CA SER A 381 -6.93 4.44 -2.20
C SER A 381 -6.96 5.45 -3.36
N TYR A 382 -7.81 5.25 -4.37
CA TYR A 382 -7.90 6.12 -5.55
C TYR A 382 -8.44 7.50 -5.18
N ARG A 383 -7.59 8.55 -5.33
CA ARG A 383 -7.83 9.87 -4.79
C ARG A 383 -7.45 10.99 -5.75
N ARG A 384 -7.94 12.20 -5.48
CA ARG A 384 -7.54 13.44 -6.15
C ARG A 384 -6.10 13.82 -5.80
N GLU A 385 -5.43 14.47 -6.71
CA GLU A 385 -4.12 15.08 -6.46
C GLU A 385 -4.31 16.29 -5.54
N TRP A 386 -3.52 16.36 -4.46
CA TRP A 386 -3.48 17.51 -3.58
C TRP A 386 -2.41 18.50 -4.06
N ASP A 387 -2.77 19.78 -4.21
CA ASP A 387 -1.85 20.88 -4.51
C ASP A 387 -1.41 21.53 -3.20
N GLU A 388 -0.18 21.28 -2.80
CA GLU A 388 0.37 21.85 -1.55
C GLU A 388 0.49 23.39 -1.60
N GLN A 389 0.72 23.97 -2.76
CA GLN A 389 0.85 25.43 -2.91
C GLN A 389 -0.52 26.12 -2.90
N GLY A 390 -1.47 25.55 -3.59
CA GLY A 390 -2.83 26.09 -3.66
C GLY A 390 -3.74 25.67 -2.51
N GLN A 391 -3.34 24.70 -1.67
CA GLN A 391 -4.16 24.10 -0.61
C GLN A 391 -5.54 23.64 -1.11
N VAL A 392 -5.58 23.07 -2.33
CA VAL A 392 -6.80 22.59 -2.99
C VAL A 392 -6.56 21.24 -3.66
N PHE A 393 -7.63 20.45 -3.76
CA PHE A 393 -7.60 19.24 -4.59
C PHE A 393 -7.71 19.62 -6.07
N ARG A 394 -6.75 19.14 -6.86
CA ARG A 394 -6.82 19.23 -8.31
C ARG A 394 -7.98 18.37 -8.84
N PRO A 395 -8.60 18.73 -9.98
CA PRO A 395 -9.71 17.97 -10.54
C PRO A 395 -9.29 16.62 -11.16
N ARG A 396 -8.04 16.22 -11.02
CA ARG A 396 -7.51 14.99 -11.59
C ARG A 396 -7.08 14.00 -10.50
N PRO A 397 -7.17 12.68 -10.75
CA PRO A 397 -6.64 11.68 -9.83
C PRO A 397 -5.11 11.68 -9.80
N VAL A 398 -4.57 11.24 -8.66
CA VAL A 398 -3.14 10.89 -8.56
C VAL A 398 -2.89 9.66 -9.43
N HIS A 399 -1.80 9.72 -10.21
CA HIS A 399 -1.31 8.55 -10.92
C HIS A 399 -0.29 7.82 -10.03
N ASP A 400 -0.76 6.79 -9.35
CA ASP A 400 0.04 5.93 -8.48
C ASP A 400 -0.41 4.46 -8.65
N TRP A 401 0.08 3.58 -7.79
CA TRP A 401 -0.27 2.16 -7.84
C TRP A 401 -1.78 1.86 -7.82
N ALA A 402 -2.60 2.75 -7.25
CA ALA A 402 -4.05 2.57 -7.16
C ALA A 402 -4.76 2.92 -8.48
N SER A 403 -4.12 3.69 -9.36
CA SER A 403 -4.74 4.14 -10.60
C SER A 403 -5.08 2.98 -11.53
N HIS A 404 -4.22 1.97 -11.68
CA HIS A 404 -4.46 0.86 -12.61
C HIS A 404 -5.74 0.08 -12.29
N GLY A 405 -5.92 -0.32 -11.02
CA GLY A 405 -7.14 -0.99 -10.59
C GLY A 405 -8.39 -0.13 -10.71
N ALA A 406 -8.28 1.18 -10.45
CA ALA A 406 -9.39 2.12 -10.57
C ALA A 406 -9.74 2.43 -12.03
N ASP A 407 -8.76 2.50 -12.92
CA ASP A 407 -8.96 2.75 -14.34
C ASP A 407 -9.59 1.53 -15.03
N ALA A 408 -9.15 0.31 -14.70
CA ALA A 408 -9.83 -0.92 -15.08
C ALA A 408 -11.27 -0.97 -14.54
N TRP A 409 -11.52 -0.45 -13.33
CA TRP A 409 -12.87 -0.35 -12.76
C TRP A 409 -13.74 0.67 -13.51
N ARG A 410 -13.18 1.81 -13.94
CA ARG A 410 -13.88 2.77 -14.80
C ARG A 410 -14.25 2.14 -16.14
N THR A 411 -13.32 1.39 -16.75
CA THR A 411 -13.58 0.60 -17.96
C THR A 411 -14.74 -0.38 -17.75
N LEU A 412 -14.79 -1.08 -16.62
CA LEU A 412 -15.93 -1.94 -16.26
C LEU A 412 -17.23 -1.15 -16.21
N ALA A 413 -17.24 -0.07 -15.45
CA ALA A 413 -18.45 0.71 -15.18
C ALA A 413 -19.04 1.35 -16.43
N MET A 414 -18.17 1.78 -17.34
CA MET A 414 -18.58 2.36 -18.64
C MET A 414 -19.01 1.30 -19.66
N GLY A 415 -18.44 0.09 -19.55
CA GLY A 415 -18.68 -0.97 -20.51
C GLY A 415 -19.76 -1.97 -20.13
N LEU A 416 -20.09 -2.10 -18.85
CA LEU A 416 -21.06 -3.12 -18.41
C LEU A 416 -22.47 -2.73 -18.86
N ARG A 417 -23.10 -3.59 -19.65
CA ARG A 417 -24.46 -3.33 -20.17
C ARG A 417 -25.50 -3.48 -19.07
N PRO A 418 -26.58 -2.68 -19.09
CA PRO A 418 -27.71 -2.87 -18.20
C PRO A 418 -28.30 -4.27 -18.30
N PRO A 419 -28.91 -4.82 -17.23
CA PRO A 419 -29.65 -6.06 -17.31
C PRO A 419 -30.83 -5.89 -18.29
N GLY A 420 -30.89 -6.71 -19.32
CA GLY A 420 -31.98 -6.71 -20.31
C GLY A 420 -31.56 -6.47 -21.76
N GLU A 421 -30.38 -5.89 -22.03
CA GLU A 421 -29.89 -5.72 -23.40
C GLU A 421 -29.07 -6.90 -23.96
N GLY A 422 -28.77 -7.88 -23.11
CA GLY A 422 -28.18 -9.16 -23.48
C GLY A 422 -29.15 -10.26 -23.13
N GLY A 423 -30.10 -10.51 -23.99
CA GLY A 423 -31.06 -11.57 -23.76
C GLY A 423 -30.39 -12.92 -23.51
N VAL A 424 -30.67 -13.54 -22.37
CA VAL A 424 -30.51 -14.97 -22.20
C VAL A 424 -31.39 -15.59 -23.27
N ARG A 425 -30.83 -16.00 -24.40
CA ARG A 425 -31.46 -16.96 -25.26
C ARG A 425 -31.43 -18.29 -24.48
N LEU A 426 -32.49 -18.55 -23.74
CA LEU A 426 -32.84 -19.90 -23.41
C LEU A 426 -33.06 -20.57 -24.76
N ALA A 427 -32.13 -21.43 -25.17
CA ALA A 427 -32.37 -22.36 -26.22
C ALA A 427 -33.43 -23.33 -25.67
N THR A 428 -34.69 -23.00 -25.85
CA THR A 428 -35.77 -23.97 -25.80
C THR A 428 -35.54 -24.87 -27.01
N GLN A 429 -34.87 -25.97 -26.82
CA GLN A 429 -35.12 -27.12 -27.67
C GLN A 429 -36.60 -27.51 -27.42
N ALA A 430 -37.46 -26.96 -28.25
CA ALA A 430 -38.76 -27.52 -28.45
C ALA A 430 -38.52 -28.88 -29.09
N GLN A 431 -38.39 -29.91 -28.26
CA GLN A 431 -38.73 -31.23 -28.71
C GLN A 431 -40.21 -31.15 -29.04
N SER A 432 -40.52 -31.19 -30.33
CA SER A 432 -41.87 -31.46 -30.80
C SER A 432 -42.26 -32.86 -30.34
N TRP A 433 -42.92 -32.90 -29.19
CA TRP A 433 -43.60 -34.15 -28.79
C TRP A 433 -44.87 -34.24 -29.62
N ASP A 434 -44.88 -35.20 -30.54
CA ASP A 434 -46.08 -35.57 -31.31
C ASP A 434 -46.74 -36.73 -30.58
N PRO A 435 -47.93 -36.52 -29.95
CA PRO A 435 -48.62 -37.57 -29.20
C PRO A 435 -49.26 -38.64 -30.09
N PHE A 436 -49.15 -38.54 -31.42
CA PHE A 436 -49.86 -39.44 -32.35
C PHE A 436 -48.96 -40.36 -33.23
N HIS A 437 -47.64 -40.32 -33.04
CA HIS A 437 -46.76 -41.33 -33.63
C HIS A 437 -46.61 -42.52 -32.68
N ARG A 438 -47.31 -43.62 -33.06
CA ARG A 438 -47.11 -44.99 -32.56
C ARG A 438 -45.88 -45.62 -33.19
#